data_40b4aaa137d64af75a3eafc9404b4aab
#
_entry.id   40b4aaa137d64af75a3eafc9404b4aab
#
_cell.length_a   1.000
_cell.length_b   1.000
_cell.length_c   1.000
_cell.angle_alpha   90.00
_cell.angle_beta   90.00
_cell.angle_gamma   90.00
#
_symmetry.space_group_name_H-M   'P 1'
#
loop_
_entity.id
_entity.type
_entity.pdbx_description
1 polymer ?
#
loop_
_entity_poly.entity_id
_entity_poly.type
_entity_poly.pdbx_seq_one_letter_code
_entity_poly.pdbx_strand_id
1 'polypeptide(L)'
;AESKAFLNKGLKIVVSGISEKKEFQYPNGIRDYIEKIIGKRPTLSDKPFYIEKEDKKMRLETAFQWTSGTETIIHSYANAIKTVDGGSHETGFRNGTTKALRSYIERRKLLPKSINNITGDDVREGLIAIINVYLQGDVEFQGQTKGRLNSDITSQVESVVKHSLEHYLLENQTMGDLIANRVILSAQARIASRQAKEAVQRKTNISHRLNLPGKLSDCATTDKNKAELF
;
A
#
# COMPACT_ATOMS: atom_id res chain seq x y z
N ALA A 1 17.13 18.73 2.38
CA ALA A 1 16.53 20.07 2.27
C ALA A 1 15.16 19.99 1.59
N GLU A 2 15.08 19.47 0.38
CA GLU A 2 13.87 19.47 -0.44
C GLU A 2 12.65 18.80 0.23
N SER A 3 12.82 17.59 0.78
CA SER A 3 11.73 16.88 1.48
C SER A 3 11.15 17.70 2.64
N LYS A 4 12.00 18.42 3.37
CA LYS A 4 11.56 19.30 4.46
C LYS A 4 10.74 20.50 3.98
N ALA A 5 11.04 21.02 2.78
CA ALA A 5 10.26 22.10 2.17
C ALA A 5 8.86 21.60 1.76
N PHE A 6 8.74 20.36 1.26
CA PHE A 6 7.45 19.73 0.98
C PHE A 6 6.62 19.46 2.23
N LEU A 7 7.26 19.00 3.32
CA LEU A 7 6.55 18.67 4.56
C LEU A 7 6.09 19.91 5.35
N ASN A 8 6.64 21.09 5.04
CA ASN A 8 6.28 22.35 5.70
C ASN A 8 5.77 23.35 4.65
N LYS A 9 4.48 23.34 4.44
CA LYS A 9 3.78 24.17 3.47
C LYS A 9 4.23 25.64 3.52
N GLY A 10 4.70 26.15 2.38
CA GLY A 10 5.13 27.54 2.23
C GLY A 10 6.56 27.85 2.77
N LEU A 11 7.22 26.90 3.44
CA LEU A 11 8.59 27.10 3.92
C LEU A 11 9.55 27.22 2.75
N LYS A 12 10.32 28.31 2.73
CA LYS A 12 11.42 28.52 1.78
C LYS A 12 12.74 28.05 2.39
N ILE A 13 13.37 27.08 1.76
CA ILE A 13 14.70 26.58 2.15
C ILE A 13 15.69 26.95 1.06
N VAL A 14 16.76 27.64 1.45
CA VAL A 14 17.85 28.01 0.57
C VAL A 14 19.10 27.23 0.98
N VAL A 15 19.67 26.50 0.05
CA VAL A 15 20.93 25.77 0.24
C VAL A 15 21.99 26.46 -0.61
N SER A 16 22.99 27.03 0.06
CA SER A 16 24.14 27.71 -0.59
C SER A 16 25.33 26.76 -0.55
N GLY A 17 25.83 26.35 -1.72
CA GLY A 17 27.09 25.63 -1.90
C GLY A 17 28.16 26.53 -2.50
N ILE A 18 29.37 25.98 -2.75
CA ILE A 18 30.51 26.72 -3.31
C ILE A 18 30.21 27.21 -4.74
N SER A 19 29.41 26.45 -5.51
CA SER A 19 29.17 26.75 -6.94
C SER A 19 27.71 27.03 -7.29
N GLU A 20 26.74 26.62 -6.45
CA GLU A 20 25.32 26.74 -6.75
C GLU A 20 24.48 27.10 -5.51
N LYS A 21 23.48 27.95 -5.75
CA LYS A 21 22.43 28.25 -4.77
C LYS A 21 21.15 27.60 -5.24
N LYS A 22 20.58 26.68 -4.44
CA LYS A 22 19.30 26.01 -4.72
C LYS A 22 18.23 26.47 -3.74
N GLU A 23 17.09 26.87 -4.27
CA GLU A 23 15.93 27.31 -3.49
C GLU A 23 14.81 26.28 -3.65
N PHE A 24 14.20 25.91 -2.52
CA PHE A 24 13.08 24.99 -2.44
C PHE A 24 11.92 25.68 -1.72
N GLN A 25 10.79 25.80 -2.37
CA GLN A 25 9.57 26.34 -1.81
C GLN A 25 8.38 25.72 -2.50
N TYR A 26 7.46 25.11 -1.72
CA TYR A 26 6.29 24.40 -2.23
C TYR A 26 5.03 24.92 -1.54
N PRO A 27 4.22 25.74 -2.24
CA PRO A 27 3.04 26.39 -1.65
C PRO A 27 1.97 25.40 -1.17
N ASN A 28 1.82 24.27 -1.86
CA ASN A 28 0.81 23.25 -1.53
C ASN A 28 1.37 22.09 -0.68
N GLY A 29 2.64 22.14 -0.28
CA GLY A 29 3.26 21.19 0.63
C GLY A 29 3.27 19.75 0.09
N ILE A 30 2.68 18.80 0.83
CA ILE A 30 2.69 17.38 0.43
C ILE A 30 1.86 17.10 -0.83
N ARG A 31 0.96 17.99 -1.26
CA ARG A 31 0.26 17.87 -2.54
C ARG A 31 1.24 18.03 -3.71
N ASP A 32 2.12 19.03 -3.65
CA ASP A 32 3.18 19.21 -4.66
C ASP A 32 4.16 18.03 -4.63
N TYR A 33 4.39 17.47 -3.44
CA TYR A 33 5.28 16.33 -3.28
C TYR A 33 4.73 15.05 -3.93
N ILE A 34 3.46 14.75 -3.72
CA ILE A 34 2.86 13.55 -4.33
C ILE A 34 2.79 13.68 -5.84
N GLU A 35 2.48 14.86 -6.38
CA GLU A 35 2.49 15.12 -7.82
C GLU A 35 3.89 14.89 -8.41
N LYS A 36 4.93 15.32 -7.70
CA LYS A 36 6.32 15.05 -8.10
C LYS A 36 6.65 13.54 -8.13
N ILE A 37 6.17 12.77 -7.13
CA ILE A 37 6.41 11.32 -7.09
C ILE A 37 5.62 10.61 -8.18
N ILE A 38 4.38 11.01 -8.43
CA ILE A 38 3.54 10.46 -9.50
C ILE A 38 4.18 10.71 -10.87
N GLY A 39 4.65 11.94 -11.09
CA GLY A 39 5.29 12.32 -12.34
C GLY A 39 4.35 12.14 -13.54
N LYS A 40 4.77 11.31 -14.52
CA LYS A 40 4.00 11.05 -15.75
C LYS A 40 3.14 9.77 -15.68
N ARG A 41 3.02 9.13 -14.52
CA ARG A 41 2.21 7.92 -14.38
C ARG A 41 0.73 8.26 -14.58
N PRO A 42 -0.02 7.46 -15.36
CA PRO A 42 -1.45 7.65 -15.51
C PRO A 42 -2.15 7.35 -14.17
N THR A 43 -3.02 8.27 -13.75
CA THR A 43 -3.75 8.22 -12.49
C THR A 43 -5.22 7.93 -12.70
N LEU A 44 -5.90 7.39 -11.70
CA LEU A 44 -7.35 7.14 -11.74
C LEU A 44 -8.16 8.41 -11.50
N SER A 45 -7.60 9.37 -10.78
CA SER A 45 -8.23 10.66 -10.47
C SER A 45 -7.36 11.82 -10.94
N ASP A 46 -7.98 12.97 -11.22
CA ASP A 46 -7.25 14.17 -11.65
C ASP A 46 -6.42 14.79 -10.52
N LYS A 47 -6.87 14.61 -9.27
CA LYS A 47 -6.22 15.19 -8.10
C LYS A 47 -6.01 14.13 -7.03
N PRO A 48 -4.89 14.21 -6.27
CA PRO A 48 -4.67 13.34 -5.13
C PRO A 48 -5.70 13.61 -4.04
N PHE A 49 -6.12 12.54 -3.37
CA PHE A 49 -6.89 12.64 -2.15
C PHE A 49 -6.01 13.20 -1.03
N TYR A 50 -6.53 14.14 -0.27
CA TYR A 50 -5.79 14.84 0.77
C TYR A 50 -6.59 14.90 2.06
N ILE A 51 -5.94 14.54 3.15
CA ILE A 51 -6.46 14.64 4.52
C ILE A 51 -5.49 15.50 5.32
N GLU A 52 -6.04 16.46 6.04
CA GLU A 52 -5.37 17.17 7.11
C GLU A 52 -6.26 17.14 8.33
N LYS A 53 -5.76 16.59 9.43
CA LYS A 53 -6.48 16.51 10.70
C LYS A 53 -5.53 16.82 11.84
N GLU A 54 -5.93 17.73 12.68
CA GLU A 54 -5.18 18.13 13.86
C GLU A 54 -6.03 17.95 15.10
N ASP A 55 -5.45 17.36 16.12
CA ASP A 55 -5.98 17.32 17.48
C ASP A 55 -4.91 17.77 18.50
N LYS A 56 -5.21 17.70 19.79
CA LYS A 56 -4.31 18.19 20.87
C LYS A 56 -2.96 17.46 20.94
N LYS A 57 -2.82 16.28 20.37
CA LYS A 57 -1.63 15.42 20.49
C LYS A 57 -0.97 15.09 19.16
N MET A 58 -1.74 15.13 18.06
CA MET A 58 -1.29 14.68 16.76
C MET A 58 -1.86 15.58 15.66
N ARG A 59 -1.00 15.97 14.71
CA ARG A 59 -1.40 16.47 13.41
C ARG A 59 -1.04 15.43 12.34
N LEU A 60 -2.05 14.93 11.65
CA LEU A 60 -1.90 14.02 10.52
C LEU A 60 -2.12 14.80 9.23
N GLU A 61 -1.19 14.68 8.31
CA GLU A 61 -1.30 15.18 6.95
C GLU A 61 -0.96 14.05 5.99
N THR A 62 -1.85 13.70 5.09
CA THR A 62 -1.61 12.64 4.10
C THR A 62 -2.20 12.99 2.76
N ALA A 63 -1.44 12.67 1.69
CA ALA A 63 -1.89 12.76 0.31
C ALA A 63 -1.65 11.42 -0.38
N PHE A 64 -2.63 10.92 -1.13
CA PHE A 64 -2.49 9.65 -1.83
C PHE A 64 -3.38 9.58 -3.08
N GLN A 65 -2.96 8.73 -4.02
CA GLN A 65 -3.65 8.55 -5.30
C GLN A 65 -3.36 7.17 -5.87
N TRP A 66 -4.34 6.58 -6.54
CA TRP A 66 -4.14 5.34 -7.29
C TRP A 66 -3.73 5.65 -8.73
N THR A 67 -2.78 4.87 -9.20
CA THR A 67 -2.32 4.87 -10.58
C THR A 67 -2.82 3.61 -11.30
N SER A 68 -2.74 3.58 -12.63
CA SER A 68 -3.03 2.38 -13.41
C SER A 68 -1.94 1.30 -13.31
N GLY A 69 -0.78 1.64 -12.74
CA GLY A 69 0.32 0.69 -12.48
C GLY A 69 0.05 -0.24 -11.32
N THR A 70 0.97 -1.17 -11.06
CA THR A 70 0.89 -2.14 -9.96
C THR A 70 1.82 -1.78 -8.79
N GLU A 71 2.74 -0.83 -9.00
CA GLU A 71 3.71 -0.41 -8.01
C GLU A 71 3.05 0.34 -6.85
N THR A 72 3.38 -0.06 -5.62
CA THR A 72 2.95 0.64 -4.40
C THR A 72 4.12 1.47 -3.88
N ILE A 73 3.93 2.78 -3.73
CA ILE A 73 4.94 3.70 -3.20
C ILE A 73 4.35 4.42 -1.98
N ILE A 74 4.91 4.18 -0.80
CA ILE A 74 4.49 4.87 0.43
C ILE A 74 5.71 5.55 1.03
N HIS A 75 5.64 6.87 1.16
CA HIS A 75 6.62 7.66 1.89
C HIS A 75 6.02 8.11 3.21
N SER A 76 6.59 7.65 4.32
CA SER A 76 6.11 7.98 5.65
C SER A 76 7.11 8.83 6.43
N TYR A 77 6.57 9.77 7.20
CA TYR A 77 7.31 10.75 7.99
C TYR A 77 6.68 10.92 9.37
N ALA A 78 7.52 11.06 10.39
CA ALA A 78 7.12 11.42 11.73
C ALA A 78 8.02 12.58 12.24
N ASN A 79 7.41 13.69 12.65
CA ASN A 79 8.10 14.93 13.05
C ASN A 79 9.17 15.36 12.02
N ALA A 80 8.77 15.34 10.72
CA ALA A 80 9.62 15.66 9.56
C ALA A 80 10.86 14.75 9.39
N ILE A 81 10.91 13.60 10.08
CA ILE A 81 11.93 12.55 9.92
C ILE A 81 11.34 11.46 9.03
N LYS A 82 12.07 11.04 7.99
CA LYS A 82 11.65 9.96 7.12
C LYS A 82 11.75 8.62 7.85
N THR A 83 10.64 7.88 7.92
CA THR A 83 10.58 6.56 8.53
C THR A 83 10.65 5.50 7.44
N VAL A 84 11.86 5.11 7.06
CA VAL A 84 12.11 4.17 5.94
C VAL A 84 11.56 2.76 6.21
N ASP A 85 11.48 2.39 7.48
CA ASP A 85 10.94 1.10 7.94
C ASP A 85 9.47 1.23 8.41
N GLY A 86 8.83 2.35 8.07
CA GLY A 86 7.44 2.64 8.41
C GLY A 86 7.20 2.90 9.90
N GLY A 87 6.17 2.29 10.45
CA GLY A 87 5.77 2.41 11.85
C GLY A 87 4.27 2.38 12.06
N SER A 88 3.83 2.74 13.27
CA SER A 88 2.42 2.73 13.69
C SER A 88 1.53 3.61 12.81
N HIS A 89 2.01 4.80 12.39
CA HIS A 89 1.29 5.72 11.51
C HIS A 89 1.06 5.12 10.11
N GLU A 90 2.05 4.45 9.53
CA GLU A 90 1.91 3.80 8.24
C GLU A 90 0.98 2.58 8.34
N THR A 91 1.09 1.80 9.43
CA THR A 91 0.18 0.68 9.70
C THR A 91 -1.25 1.17 9.82
N GLY A 92 -1.49 2.26 10.58
CA GLY A 92 -2.80 2.89 10.70
C GLY A 92 -3.37 3.36 9.35
N PHE A 93 -2.55 3.99 8.51
CA PHE A 93 -2.94 4.40 7.17
C PHE A 93 -3.34 3.20 6.30
N ARG A 94 -2.53 2.14 6.26
CA ARG A 94 -2.80 0.92 5.49
C ARG A 94 -4.10 0.25 5.93
N ASN A 95 -4.31 0.15 7.24
CA ASN A 95 -5.53 -0.42 7.81
C ASN A 95 -6.76 0.45 7.51
N GLY A 96 -6.67 1.77 7.73
CA GLY A 96 -7.75 2.71 7.49
C GLY A 96 -8.21 2.71 6.04
N THR A 97 -7.27 2.77 5.09
CA THR A 97 -7.54 2.70 3.66
C THR A 97 -8.21 1.38 3.27
N THR A 98 -7.71 0.26 3.81
CA THR A 98 -8.27 -1.07 3.54
C THR A 98 -9.71 -1.20 4.07
N LYS A 99 -9.95 -0.75 5.32
CA LYS A 99 -11.28 -0.80 5.93
C LYS A 99 -12.28 0.10 5.22
N ALA A 100 -11.86 1.30 4.82
CA ALA A 100 -12.73 2.23 4.08
C ALA A 100 -13.19 1.65 2.74
N LEU A 101 -12.26 1.12 1.94
CA LEU A 101 -12.61 0.53 0.64
C LEU A 101 -13.42 -0.75 0.75
N ARG A 102 -13.13 -1.62 1.72
CA ARG A 102 -13.97 -2.80 1.98
C ARG A 102 -15.40 -2.38 2.33
N SER A 103 -15.56 -1.45 3.27
CA SER A 103 -16.87 -0.92 3.67
C SER A 103 -17.64 -0.31 2.49
N TYR A 104 -16.96 0.45 1.62
CA TYR A 104 -17.55 1.02 0.42
C TYR A 104 -18.01 -0.06 -0.57
N ILE A 105 -17.15 -1.03 -0.89
CA ILE A 105 -17.44 -2.13 -1.82
C ILE A 105 -18.61 -2.97 -1.33
N GLU A 106 -18.66 -3.26 -0.03
CA GLU A 106 -19.76 -4.01 0.61
C GLU A 106 -21.08 -3.23 0.54
N ARG A 107 -21.09 -1.95 0.91
CA ARG A 107 -22.28 -1.08 0.86
C ARG A 107 -22.85 -0.96 -0.55
N ARG A 108 -21.97 -0.83 -1.54
CA ARG A 108 -22.33 -0.72 -2.95
C ARG A 108 -22.62 -2.07 -3.61
N LYS A 109 -22.41 -3.19 -2.90
CA LYS A 109 -22.57 -4.56 -3.42
C LYS A 109 -21.80 -4.82 -4.70
N LEU A 110 -20.59 -4.25 -4.80
CA LEU A 110 -19.75 -4.36 -5.99
C LEU A 110 -18.94 -5.66 -6.06
N LEU A 111 -18.85 -6.41 -4.96
CA LEU A 111 -18.03 -7.61 -4.86
C LEU A 111 -18.62 -8.75 -5.70
N PRO A 112 -17.91 -9.28 -6.71
CA PRO A 112 -18.32 -10.44 -7.45
C PRO A 112 -18.36 -11.70 -6.57
N LYS A 113 -19.30 -12.62 -6.84
CA LYS A 113 -19.44 -13.89 -6.10
C LYS A 113 -18.18 -14.78 -6.15
N SER A 114 -17.31 -14.57 -7.13
CA SER A 114 -16.05 -15.31 -7.28
C SER A 114 -14.94 -14.84 -6.32
N ILE A 115 -15.13 -13.72 -5.63
CA ILE A 115 -14.14 -13.15 -4.71
C ILE A 115 -14.68 -13.23 -3.29
N ASN A 116 -14.06 -14.05 -2.46
CA ASN A 116 -14.46 -14.21 -1.06
C ASN A 116 -13.92 -13.10 -0.16
N ASN A 117 -12.76 -12.53 -0.49
CA ASN A 117 -12.11 -11.52 0.34
C ASN A 117 -11.17 -10.61 -0.45
N ILE A 118 -11.20 -9.32 -0.13
CA ILE A 118 -10.24 -8.31 -0.58
C ILE A 118 -9.14 -8.18 0.48
N THR A 119 -7.90 -8.32 0.08
CA THR A 119 -6.74 -8.16 0.96
C THR A 119 -6.26 -6.71 1.00
N GLY A 120 -5.42 -6.39 2.00
CA GLY A 120 -4.79 -5.07 2.04
C GLY A 120 -3.85 -4.82 0.86
N ASP A 121 -3.26 -5.88 0.29
CA ASP A 121 -2.39 -5.75 -0.88
C ASP A 121 -3.19 -5.42 -2.14
N ASP A 122 -4.38 -6.01 -2.33
CA ASP A 122 -5.27 -5.66 -3.44
C ASP A 122 -5.65 -4.17 -3.41
N VAL A 123 -5.87 -3.62 -2.20
CA VAL A 123 -6.20 -2.21 -2.00
C VAL A 123 -5.01 -1.30 -2.31
N ARG A 124 -3.80 -1.72 -1.97
CA ARG A 124 -2.58 -0.92 -2.14
C ARG A 124 -1.94 -1.03 -3.51
N GLU A 125 -2.37 -1.96 -4.35
CA GLU A 125 -1.84 -2.09 -5.71
C GLU A 125 -2.05 -0.79 -6.50
N GLY A 126 -0.93 -0.21 -6.98
CA GLY A 126 -0.92 1.05 -7.69
C GLY A 126 -1.09 2.30 -6.82
N LEU A 127 -1.09 2.17 -5.49
CA LEU A 127 -1.23 3.28 -4.57
C LEU A 127 0.10 4.03 -4.38
N ILE A 128 0.08 5.33 -4.61
CA ILE A 128 1.16 6.25 -4.22
C ILE A 128 0.64 7.09 -3.06
N ALA A 129 1.38 7.14 -1.95
CA ALA A 129 0.96 7.84 -0.74
C ALA A 129 2.14 8.53 -0.03
N ILE A 130 1.84 9.66 0.57
CA ILE A 130 2.70 10.36 1.52
C ILE A 130 1.94 10.49 2.83
N ILE A 131 2.56 10.09 3.92
CA ILE A 131 2.00 10.16 5.26
C ILE A 131 2.96 10.97 6.11
N ASN A 132 2.47 12.03 6.72
CA ASN A 132 3.25 12.87 7.61
C ASN A 132 2.47 13.07 8.91
N VAL A 133 3.09 12.72 10.04
CA VAL A 133 2.52 12.92 11.35
C VAL A 133 3.42 13.82 12.19
N TYR A 134 2.83 14.76 12.87
CA TYR A 134 3.48 15.55 13.92
C TYR A 134 2.88 15.14 15.25
N LEU A 135 3.72 14.67 16.16
CA LEU A 135 3.35 14.24 17.49
C LEU A 135 3.93 15.22 18.52
N GLN A 136 3.11 15.58 19.50
CA GLN A 136 3.55 16.36 20.65
C GLN A 136 4.01 15.44 21.80
N GLY A 137 5.00 15.89 22.57
CA GLY A 137 5.57 15.13 23.69
C GLY A 137 6.66 14.15 23.29
N ASP A 138 6.85 13.11 24.10
CA ASP A 138 7.89 12.11 23.88
C ASP A 138 7.51 11.17 22.75
N VAL A 139 8.30 11.19 21.68
CA VAL A 139 8.09 10.37 20.49
C VAL A 139 9.15 9.28 20.42
N GLU A 140 8.70 8.05 20.47
CA GLU A 140 9.57 6.88 20.44
C GLU A 140 9.83 6.42 19.00
N PHE A 141 11.10 6.27 18.66
CA PHE A 141 11.55 5.72 17.41
C PHE A 141 12.42 4.48 17.65
N GLN A 142 12.39 3.56 16.69
CA GLN A 142 13.29 2.42 16.68
C GLN A 142 14.67 2.84 16.19
N GLY A 143 15.69 2.56 17.04
CA GLY A 143 17.09 2.78 16.72
C GLY A 143 17.52 4.24 16.61
N GLN A 144 18.81 4.44 16.44
CA GLN A 144 19.43 5.77 16.39
C GLN A 144 19.13 6.52 15.07
N THR A 145 18.89 5.77 13.98
CA THR A 145 18.52 6.31 12.67
C THR A 145 17.08 6.79 12.59
N LYS A 146 16.24 6.48 13.60
CA LYS A 146 14.81 6.80 13.66
C LYS A 146 14.03 6.30 12.45
N GLY A 147 14.44 5.14 11.91
CA GLY A 147 13.86 4.56 10.71
C GLY A 147 12.41 4.12 10.87
N ARG A 148 11.95 3.86 12.10
CA ARG A 148 10.59 3.41 12.40
C ARG A 148 9.99 4.15 13.58
N LEU A 149 8.72 4.53 13.46
CA LEU A 149 7.95 5.10 14.57
C LEU A 149 7.37 3.99 15.45
N ASN A 150 7.74 3.98 16.74
CA ASN A 150 7.25 3.00 17.73
C ASN A 150 6.07 3.52 18.56
N SER A 151 5.95 4.84 18.77
CA SER A 151 4.78 5.40 19.48
C SER A 151 3.50 4.87 18.87
N ASP A 152 2.62 4.26 19.66
CA ASP A 152 1.39 3.64 19.13
C ASP A 152 0.31 4.69 18.85
N ILE A 153 0.18 5.04 17.60
CA ILE A 153 -0.87 5.90 17.04
C ILE A 153 -1.69 5.19 15.96
N THR A 154 -1.55 3.87 15.86
CA THR A 154 -2.18 3.05 14.81
C THR A 154 -3.68 3.28 14.72
N SER A 155 -4.39 3.16 15.84
CA SER A 155 -5.85 3.29 15.89
C SER A 155 -6.33 4.72 15.60
N GLN A 156 -5.57 5.73 16.00
CA GLN A 156 -5.91 7.13 15.75
C GLN A 156 -5.81 7.46 14.26
N VAL A 157 -4.68 7.11 13.64
CA VAL A 157 -4.48 7.30 12.19
C VAL A 157 -5.46 6.48 11.39
N GLU A 158 -5.70 5.21 11.76
CA GLU A 158 -6.68 4.34 11.13
C GLU A 158 -8.07 4.97 11.12
N SER A 159 -8.53 5.46 12.26
CA SER A 159 -9.85 6.09 12.41
C SER A 159 -9.99 7.31 11.51
N VAL A 160 -9.00 8.23 11.53
CA VAL A 160 -9.03 9.45 10.71
C VAL A 160 -9.06 9.11 9.24
N VAL A 161 -8.16 8.23 8.77
CA VAL A 161 -8.06 7.85 7.35
C VAL A 161 -9.32 7.13 6.90
N LYS A 162 -9.83 6.18 7.70
CA LYS A 162 -11.04 5.43 7.39
C LYS A 162 -12.24 6.38 7.18
N HIS A 163 -12.53 7.21 8.17
CA HIS A 163 -13.71 8.08 8.11
C HIS A 163 -13.61 9.12 6.98
N SER A 164 -12.44 9.73 6.80
CA SER A 164 -12.26 10.73 5.75
C SER A 164 -12.37 10.12 4.35
N LEU A 165 -11.81 8.92 4.14
CA LEU A 165 -11.89 8.23 2.86
C LEU A 165 -13.31 7.70 2.60
N GLU A 166 -13.99 7.11 3.59
CA GLU A 166 -15.39 6.67 3.45
C GLU A 166 -16.30 7.83 3.05
N HIS A 167 -16.15 8.99 3.69
CA HIS A 167 -16.92 10.18 3.37
C HIS A 167 -16.68 10.63 1.91
N TYR A 168 -15.42 10.74 1.51
CA TYR A 168 -15.04 11.10 0.15
C TYR A 168 -15.62 10.15 -0.91
N LEU A 169 -15.51 8.83 -0.68
CA LEU A 169 -16.01 7.83 -1.62
C LEU A 169 -17.54 7.86 -1.75
N LEU A 170 -18.26 8.21 -0.68
CA LEU A 170 -19.71 8.35 -0.70
C LEU A 170 -20.15 9.63 -1.42
N GLU A 171 -19.43 10.73 -1.27
CA GLU A 171 -19.69 11.99 -1.97
C GLU A 171 -19.33 11.91 -3.46
N ASN A 172 -18.26 11.16 -3.80
CA ASN A 172 -17.73 11.04 -5.15
C ASN A 172 -17.89 9.61 -5.68
N GLN A 173 -19.15 9.15 -5.81
CA GLN A 173 -19.44 7.75 -6.14
C GLN A 173 -18.79 7.27 -7.44
N THR A 174 -18.73 8.10 -8.48
CA THR A 174 -18.05 7.74 -9.74
C THR A 174 -16.58 7.40 -9.52
N MET A 175 -15.88 8.21 -8.74
CA MET A 175 -14.49 7.96 -8.38
C MET A 175 -14.35 6.76 -7.44
N GLY A 176 -15.26 6.63 -6.47
CA GLY A 176 -15.32 5.49 -5.58
C GLY A 176 -15.49 4.17 -6.33
N ASP A 177 -16.37 4.13 -7.31
CA ASP A 177 -16.61 2.94 -8.14
C ASP A 177 -15.39 2.62 -9.04
N LEU A 178 -14.67 3.64 -9.57
CA LEU A 178 -13.43 3.44 -10.32
C LEU A 178 -12.33 2.80 -9.45
N ILE A 179 -12.12 3.34 -8.24
CA ILE A 179 -11.15 2.79 -7.30
C ILE A 179 -11.56 1.37 -6.85
N ALA A 180 -12.83 1.17 -6.53
CA ALA A 180 -13.36 -0.13 -6.14
C ALA A 180 -13.17 -1.19 -7.25
N ASN A 181 -13.46 -0.85 -8.50
CA ASN A 181 -13.24 -1.74 -9.65
C ASN A 181 -11.75 -2.08 -9.82
N ARG A 182 -10.86 -1.12 -9.61
CA ARG A 182 -9.41 -1.38 -9.63
C ARG A 182 -8.99 -2.39 -8.57
N VAL A 183 -9.48 -2.23 -7.33
CA VAL A 183 -9.22 -3.17 -6.22
C VAL A 183 -9.78 -4.56 -6.51
N ILE A 184 -10.98 -4.64 -7.09
CA ILE A 184 -11.60 -5.91 -7.48
C ILE A 184 -10.78 -6.61 -8.57
N LEU A 185 -10.28 -5.87 -9.57
CA LEU A 185 -9.40 -6.41 -10.60
C LEU A 185 -8.09 -6.95 -10.01
N SER A 186 -7.47 -6.25 -9.06
CA SER A 186 -6.29 -6.73 -8.35
C SER A 186 -6.57 -8.05 -7.61
N ALA A 187 -7.69 -8.13 -6.89
CA ALA A 187 -8.11 -9.35 -6.20
C ALA A 187 -8.35 -10.52 -7.19
N GLN A 188 -8.96 -10.26 -8.33
CA GLN A 188 -9.16 -11.27 -9.40
C GLN A 188 -7.82 -11.77 -9.95
N ALA A 189 -6.89 -10.87 -10.26
CA ALA A 189 -5.57 -11.20 -10.77
C ALA A 189 -4.78 -12.05 -9.75
N ARG A 190 -4.83 -11.71 -8.46
CA ARG A 190 -4.21 -12.48 -7.38
C ARG A 190 -4.79 -13.89 -7.29
N ILE A 191 -6.12 -14.04 -7.33
CA ILE A 191 -6.79 -15.34 -7.28
C ILE A 191 -6.43 -16.19 -8.50
N ALA A 192 -6.49 -15.62 -9.70
CA ALA A 192 -6.11 -16.31 -10.96
C ALA A 192 -4.64 -16.76 -10.93
N SER A 193 -3.72 -15.90 -10.47
CA SER A 193 -2.31 -16.24 -10.32
C SER A 193 -2.09 -17.40 -9.34
N ARG A 194 -2.81 -17.41 -8.22
CA ARG A 194 -2.74 -18.51 -7.25
C ARG A 194 -3.25 -19.81 -7.85
N GLN A 195 -4.40 -19.80 -8.52
CA GLN A 195 -4.96 -20.99 -9.17
C GLN A 195 -4.03 -21.54 -10.25
N ALA A 196 -3.40 -20.67 -11.07
CA ALA A 196 -2.43 -21.07 -12.05
C ALA A 196 -1.19 -21.75 -11.43
N LYS A 197 -0.65 -21.19 -10.33
CA LYS A 197 0.47 -21.79 -9.58
C LYS A 197 0.08 -23.16 -9.02
N GLU A 198 -1.09 -23.28 -8.40
CA GLU A 198 -1.58 -24.55 -7.85
C GLU A 198 -1.77 -25.62 -8.94
N ALA A 199 -2.27 -25.21 -10.12
CA ALA A 199 -2.42 -26.12 -11.25
C ALA A 199 -1.07 -26.65 -11.77
N VAL A 200 -0.05 -25.79 -11.84
CA VAL A 200 1.32 -26.19 -12.21
C VAL A 200 1.93 -27.10 -11.15
N GLN A 201 1.78 -26.78 -9.87
CA GLN A 201 2.30 -27.62 -8.76
C GLN A 201 1.66 -28.99 -8.73
N ARG A 202 0.34 -29.08 -9.00
CA ARG A 202 -0.35 -30.39 -9.10
C ARG A 202 0.21 -31.23 -10.23
N LYS A 203 0.49 -30.63 -11.41
CA LYS A 203 1.10 -31.34 -12.54
C LYS A 203 2.51 -31.82 -12.21
N THR A 204 3.34 -31.01 -11.50
CA THR A 204 4.68 -31.40 -11.08
C THR A 204 4.67 -32.45 -9.97
N ASN A 205 3.73 -32.36 -9.02
CA ASN A 205 3.61 -33.37 -7.95
C ASN A 205 3.15 -34.73 -8.46
N ILE A 206 2.40 -34.78 -9.58
CA ILE A 206 2.04 -36.06 -10.25
C ILE A 206 3.28 -36.67 -10.92
N SER A 207 4.29 -35.86 -11.30
CA SER A 207 5.55 -36.35 -11.86
C SER A 207 6.62 -36.65 -10.80
N HIS A 208 6.45 -36.17 -9.55
CA HIS A 208 7.21 -36.65 -8.41
C HIS A 208 6.66 -38.02 -7.94
N ARG A 209 6.78 -39.03 -8.79
CA ARG A 209 6.90 -40.41 -8.35
C ARG A 209 8.08 -40.44 -7.38
N LEU A 210 7.77 -40.85 -6.18
CA LEU A 210 8.64 -41.05 -5.05
C LEU A 210 10.10 -41.16 -5.47
N ASN A 211 10.94 -40.22 -5.05
CA ASN A 211 12.39 -40.42 -5.03
C ASN A 211 12.67 -41.51 -4.02
N LEU A 212 12.48 -42.74 -4.44
CA LEU A 212 12.82 -43.90 -3.62
C LEU A 212 14.32 -43.88 -3.33
N PRO A 213 14.74 -44.23 -2.10
CA PRO A 213 16.17 -44.28 -1.74
C PRO A 213 16.89 -45.12 -2.77
N GLY A 214 18.07 -44.71 -3.21
CA GLY A 214 18.87 -45.13 -4.34
C GLY A 214 19.04 -46.62 -4.68
N LYS A 215 18.31 -47.53 -4.07
CA LYS A 215 18.26 -48.98 -4.38
C LYS A 215 16.87 -49.43 -4.86
N LEU A 216 15.89 -48.55 -4.89
CA LEU A 216 14.52 -48.85 -5.35
C LEU A 216 14.24 -48.05 -6.58
N SER A 217 13.66 -48.68 -7.59
CA SER A 217 13.26 -48.05 -8.86
C SER A 217 11.74 -48.05 -8.97
N ASP A 218 11.16 -46.93 -9.37
CA ASP A 218 9.73 -46.85 -9.66
C ASP A 218 9.33 -47.73 -10.85
N CYS A 219 8.15 -48.32 -10.77
CA CYS A 219 7.58 -49.06 -11.90
C CYS A 219 7.34 -48.14 -13.11
N ALA A 220 7.82 -48.55 -14.26
CA ALA A 220 7.69 -47.79 -15.50
C ALA A 220 6.24 -47.65 -16.03
N THR A 221 5.31 -48.50 -15.55
CA THR A 221 3.91 -48.49 -15.95
C THR A 221 2.98 -47.93 -14.85
N THR A 222 1.95 -47.21 -15.30
CA THR A 222 0.87 -46.69 -14.41
C THR A 222 -0.34 -47.63 -14.37
N ASP A 223 -0.33 -48.70 -15.14
CA ASP A 223 -1.39 -49.68 -15.17
C ASP A 223 -1.22 -50.70 -14.05
N LYS A 224 -2.16 -50.70 -13.09
CA LYS A 224 -2.12 -51.60 -11.91
C LYS A 224 -2.05 -53.10 -12.28
N ASN A 225 -2.58 -53.47 -13.43
CA ASN A 225 -2.61 -54.87 -13.91
C ASN A 225 -1.30 -55.31 -14.59
N LYS A 226 -0.39 -54.35 -14.84
CA LYS A 226 0.92 -54.58 -15.50
C LYS A 226 2.07 -54.24 -14.58
N ALA A 227 1.79 -53.79 -13.33
CA ALA A 227 2.78 -53.46 -12.35
C ALA A 227 3.17 -54.73 -11.59
N GLU A 228 4.41 -55.19 -11.74
CA GLU A 228 4.99 -56.27 -10.98
C GLU A 228 5.91 -55.75 -9.87
N LEU A 229 5.83 -56.38 -8.71
CA LEU A 229 6.72 -56.11 -7.56
C LEU A 229 7.87 -57.10 -7.65
N PHE A 230 9.08 -56.60 -7.80
CA PHE A 230 10.30 -57.40 -7.70
C PHE A 230 10.99 -57.17 -6.35
#